data_860389f986cfa27771e3bc8e3fe9a556
#
_entry.id   860389f986cfa27771e3bc8e3fe9a556
#
_cell.length_a   1.000
_cell.length_b   1.000
_cell.length_c   1.000
_cell.angle_alpha   90.00
_cell.angle_beta   90.00
_cell.angle_gamma   90.00
#
_symmetry.space_group_name_H-M   'P 1'
#
loop_
_entity.id
_entity.type
_entity.pdbx_description
1 polymer ?
#
loop_
_entity_poly.entity_id
_entity_poly.type
_entity_poly.pdbx_seq_one_letter_code
_entity_poly.pdbx_strand_id
1 'polypeptide(L)'
;MESGSYEGVLLGMGNPLLDISAVVDEAFLAKYDIKPGNAILAEEKHLPMYNELASKVNVEYIAGGSTQNSIRVAQWMLQIPGATSYMGCIGKDKFGEEMKKDAQTAGAHYYEDDNAPTGTCAVCIVGGERSLVANLSAANCYRSEHLKRTENWTLVEKAKYIYIAGFFLTVSPDSIQLVAEHAAATNKVFMMNLSAPFICEFFRDAQEKALPYADYIFGNETEARTFAKVRGWETENTEEIALKISQLPKASGAHKRITVVTQGCDPVKTFPVIVLPKEKLVDTNGAGDAFVGGFLSQLVQEKSIDECVRAACYAANVIIQRSGCTYPEKPDFN
;
A
#
# COMPACT_ATOMS: atom_id res chain seq x y z
N MET A 1 -28.03 6.01 -1.54
CA MET A 1 -27.90 4.56 -1.22
C MET A 1 -27.92 4.42 0.29
N GLU A 2 -28.59 3.43 0.84
CA GLU A 2 -28.70 3.22 2.29
C GLU A 2 -27.35 2.85 2.91
N SER A 3 -27.05 3.32 4.11
CA SER A 3 -25.77 3.11 4.81
C SER A 3 -25.33 1.64 4.93
N GLY A 4 -26.26 0.70 4.91
CA GLY A 4 -25.99 -0.74 4.95
C GLY A 4 -25.34 -1.33 3.69
N SER A 5 -25.34 -0.62 2.55
CA SER A 5 -24.76 -1.10 1.29
C SER A 5 -23.23 -1.02 1.24
N TYR A 6 -22.61 -0.28 2.15
CA TYR A 6 -21.15 -0.08 2.18
C TYR A 6 -20.41 -0.88 3.25
N GLU A 7 -21.09 -1.55 4.15
CA GLU A 7 -20.44 -2.28 5.23
C GLU A 7 -19.50 -3.38 4.70
N GLY A 8 -18.19 -3.25 5.01
CA GLY A 8 -17.14 -4.16 4.57
C GLY A 8 -16.92 -4.21 3.05
N VAL A 9 -17.34 -3.18 2.32
CA VAL A 9 -17.28 -3.16 0.84
C VAL A 9 -15.87 -3.23 0.29
N LEU A 10 -14.87 -2.69 1.03
CA LEU A 10 -13.46 -2.67 0.66
C LEU A 10 -12.62 -3.45 1.67
N LEU A 11 -11.91 -4.46 1.18
CA LEU A 11 -10.96 -5.25 1.97
C LEU A 11 -9.54 -4.98 1.51
N GLY A 12 -8.63 -4.74 2.46
CA GLY A 12 -7.18 -4.75 2.25
C GLY A 12 -6.50 -5.90 2.98
N MET A 13 -5.40 -6.41 2.42
CA MET A 13 -4.53 -7.38 3.06
C MET A 13 -3.07 -6.98 2.86
N GLY A 14 -2.24 -7.10 3.89
CA GLY A 14 -0.85 -6.67 3.74
C GLY A 14 -0.02 -6.83 5.01
N ASN A 15 1.15 -6.21 4.99
CA ASN A 15 2.13 -6.22 6.05
C ASN A 15 1.95 -4.97 6.93
N PRO A 16 1.31 -5.07 8.11
CA PRO A 16 1.24 -3.95 9.04
C PRO A 16 2.63 -3.72 9.66
N LEU A 17 3.11 -2.50 9.62
CA LEU A 17 4.41 -2.11 10.16
C LEU A 17 4.28 -0.83 10.98
N LEU A 18 5.01 -0.74 12.09
CA LEU A 18 5.15 0.53 12.79
C LEU A 18 6.32 1.30 12.16
N ASP A 19 6.03 2.44 11.57
CA ASP A 19 7.04 3.33 11.01
C ASP A 19 7.78 4.05 12.14
N ILE A 20 9.11 3.91 12.16
CA ILE A 20 10.03 4.63 13.04
C ILE A 20 10.73 5.66 12.16
N SER A 21 10.30 6.90 12.24
CA SER A 21 10.71 7.99 11.34
C SER A 21 11.61 8.99 12.02
N ALA A 22 12.73 9.30 11.40
CA ALA A 22 13.62 10.37 11.86
C ALA A 22 14.41 11.00 10.70
N VAL A 23 14.77 12.27 10.88
CA VAL A 23 15.71 12.95 10.00
C VAL A 23 17.13 12.43 10.29
N VAL A 24 17.82 12.03 9.23
CA VAL A 24 19.21 11.55 9.27
C VAL A 24 20.03 12.26 8.20
N ASP A 25 21.32 11.99 8.16
CA ASP A 25 22.24 12.47 7.14
C ASP A 25 22.61 11.36 6.13
N GLU A 26 23.30 11.75 5.05
CA GLU A 26 23.79 10.80 4.05
C GLU A 26 24.78 9.78 4.63
N ALA A 27 25.56 10.17 5.65
CA ALA A 27 26.50 9.29 6.33
C ALA A 27 25.78 8.14 7.05
N PHE A 28 24.59 8.41 7.62
CA PHE A 28 23.75 7.39 8.22
C PHE A 28 23.25 6.38 7.16
N LEU A 29 22.78 6.85 6.00
CA LEU A 29 22.37 5.96 4.90
C LEU A 29 23.56 5.12 4.41
N ALA A 30 24.71 5.74 4.18
CA ALA A 30 25.92 5.06 3.73
C ALA A 30 26.40 4.01 4.74
N LYS A 31 26.32 4.28 6.05
CA LYS A 31 26.69 3.33 7.13
C LYS A 31 25.92 2.02 7.02
N TYR A 32 24.65 2.07 6.60
CA TYR A 32 23.77 0.91 6.48
C TYR A 32 23.56 0.44 5.04
N ASP A 33 24.34 0.97 4.08
CA ASP A 33 24.24 0.60 2.65
C ASP A 33 22.84 0.82 2.07
N ILE A 34 22.21 1.93 2.45
CA ILE A 34 20.88 2.32 2.00
C ILE A 34 21.01 3.36 0.90
N LYS A 35 20.37 3.09 -0.24
CA LYS A 35 20.28 4.07 -1.34
C LYS A 35 19.17 5.08 -1.08
N PRO A 36 19.41 6.39 -1.31
CA PRO A 36 18.38 7.41 -1.20
C PRO A 36 17.15 7.07 -2.05
N GLY A 37 15.96 7.33 -1.51
CA GLY A 37 14.68 7.13 -2.19
C GLY A 37 14.29 5.67 -2.43
N ASN A 38 14.99 4.69 -1.84
CA ASN A 38 14.71 3.27 -2.05
C ASN A 38 13.94 2.65 -0.88
N ALA A 39 13.19 1.58 -1.19
CA ALA A 39 12.52 0.73 -0.20
C ALA A 39 13.09 -0.69 -0.31
N ILE A 40 13.56 -1.22 0.81
CA ILE A 40 14.17 -2.56 0.90
C ILE A 40 13.65 -3.34 2.10
N LEU A 41 13.81 -4.66 2.05
CA LEU A 41 13.65 -5.52 3.22
C LEU A 41 14.92 -5.47 4.07
N ALA A 42 14.75 -5.50 5.40
CA ALA A 42 15.87 -5.53 6.33
C ALA A 42 16.64 -6.86 6.23
N GLU A 43 17.96 -6.73 6.17
CA GLU A 43 18.90 -7.81 6.39
C GLU A 43 19.48 -7.69 7.82
N GLU A 44 20.24 -8.69 8.26
CA GLU A 44 20.85 -8.71 9.60
C GLU A 44 21.71 -7.44 9.89
N LYS A 45 22.43 -6.97 8.87
CA LYS A 45 23.24 -5.73 8.96
C LYS A 45 22.44 -4.46 9.29
N HIS A 46 21.12 -4.48 9.01
CA HIS A 46 20.24 -3.33 9.25
C HIS A 46 19.63 -3.32 10.66
N LEU A 47 19.64 -4.44 11.41
CA LEU A 47 18.97 -4.53 12.71
C LEU A 47 19.46 -3.49 13.73
N PRO A 48 20.77 -3.15 13.84
CA PRO A 48 21.21 -2.11 14.75
C PRO A 48 20.68 -0.71 14.43
N MET A 49 20.30 -0.46 13.18
CA MET A 49 19.80 0.83 12.71
C MET A 49 18.53 1.26 13.43
N TYR A 50 17.62 0.33 13.76
CA TYR A 50 16.34 0.65 14.40
C TYR A 50 16.54 1.27 15.78
N ASN A 51 17.48 0.74 16.57
CA ASN A 51 17.83 1.32 17.87
C ASN A 51 18.51 2.67 17.73
N GLU A 52 19.41 2.81 16.77
CA GLU A 52 20.09 4.07 16.50
C GLU A 52 19.10 5.14 16.01
N LEU A 53 18.16 4.77 15.12
CA LEU A 53 17.12 5.67 14.64
C LEU A 53 16.17 6.08 15.78
N ALA A 54 15.75 5.12 16.62
CA ALA A 54 14.90 5.38 17.79
C ALA A 54 15.56 6.29 18.85
N SER A 55 16.89 6.44 18.82
CA SER A 55 17.62 7.35 19.71
C SER A 55 17.77 8.78 19.17
N LYS A 56 17.33 9.04 17.93
CA LYS A 56 17.44 10.37 17.32
C LYS A 56 16.47 11.36 17.97
N VAL A 57 16.80 12.64 17.86
CA VAL A 57 15.91 13.71 18.30
C VAL A 57 14.68 13.78 17.35
N ASN A 58 13.49 13.95 17.92
CA ASN A 58 12.23 14.03 17.17
C ASN A 58 11.90 12.76 16.35
N VAL A 59 12.20 11.59 16.91
CA VAL A 59 11.71 10.34 16.32
C VAL A 59 10.20 10.25 16.46
N GLU A 60 9.54 9.82 15.40
CA GLU A 60 8.09 9.62 15.37
C GLU A 60 7.76 8.14 15.15
N TYR A 61 6.68 7.68 15.80
CA TYR A 61 6.14 6.33 15.67
C TYR A 61 4.74 6.43 15.08
N ILE A 62 4.54 5.92 13.89
CA ILE A 62 3.28 6.06 13.14
C ILE A 62 2.88 4.69 12.59
N ALA A 63 1.61 4.30 12.75
CA ALA A 63 1.11 3.10 12.11
C ALA A 63 1.26 3.21 10.58
N GLY A 64 1.91 2.24 9.98
CA GLY A 64 2.26 2.19 8.57
C GLY A 64 1.98 0.83 7.93
N GLY A 65 2.66 0.58 6.83
CA GLY A 65 2.40 -0.55 5.94
C GLY A 65 1.53 -0.13 4.76
N SER A 66 2.02 -0.36 3.54
CA SER A 66 1.44 0.21 2.31
C SER A 66 -0.07 -0.05 2.16
N THR A 67 -0.51 -1.32 2.20
CA THR A 67 -1.94 -1.61 2.09
C THR A 67 -2.75 -0.99 3.23
N GLN A 68 -2.23 -1.05 4.47
CA GLN A 68 -2.92 -0.49 5.63
C GLN A 68 -3.11 1.03 5.49
N ASN A 69 -2.09 1.74 5.03
CA ASN A 69 -2.18 3.17 4.73
C ASN A 69 -3.27 3.47 3.72
N SER A 70 -3.30 2.72 2.59
CA SER A 70 -4.33 2.89 1.56
C SER A 70 -5.74 2.67 2.10
N ILE A 71 -5.95 1.64 2.93
CA ILE A 71 -7.27 1.35 3.53
C ILE A 71 -7.66 2.42 4.55
N ARG A 72 -6.73 2.89 5.39
CA ARG A 72 -6.98 3.98 6.35
C ARG A 72 -7.36 5.27 5.63
N VAL A 73 -6.64 5.61 4.56
CA VAL A 73 -6.95 6.80 3.74
C VAL A 73 -8.30 6.65 3.03
N ALA A 74 -8.60 5.46 2.48
CA ALA A 74 -9.92 5.20 1.87
C ALA A 74 -11.06 5.37 2.89
N GLN A 75 -10.90 4.83 4.11
CA GLN A 75 -11.88 4.99 5.19
C GLN A 75 -12.06 6.46 5.58
N TRP A 76 -10.95 7.21 5.69
CA TRP A 76 -10.97 8.64 5.96
C TRP A 76 -11.69 9.42 4.86
N MET A 77 -11.43 9.12 3.60
CA MET A 77 -12.09 9.78 2.47
C MET A 77 -13.58 9.44 2.37
N LEU A 78 -13.96 8.21 2.69
CA LEU A 78 -15.36 7.74 2.64
C LEU A 78 -16.22 8.35 3.73
N GLN A 79 -15.70 8.54 4.94
CA GLN A 79 -16.46 8.97 6.13
C GLN A 79 -17.69 8.09 6.43
N ILE A 80 -17.69 6.83 5.96
CA ILE A 80 -18.76 5.84 6.17
C ILE A 80 -18.24 4.78 7.14
N PRO A 81 -18.70 4.75 8.41
CA PRO A 81 -18.24 3.77 9.37
C PRO A 81 -18.40 2.33 8.88
N GLY A 82 -17.36 1.51 9.09
CA GLY A 82 -17.39 0.09 8.72
C GLY A 82 -17.34 -0.22 7.23
N ALA A 83 -17.07 0.77 6.36
CA ALA A 83 -16.95 0.54 4.93
C ALA A 83 -15.72 -0.26 4.53
N THR A 84 -14.66 -0.17 5.33
CA THR A 84 -13.39 -0.86 5.06
C THR A 84 -13.12 -1.98 6.05
N SER A 85 -12.30 -2.94 5.64
CA SER A 85 -11.71 -3.98 6.48
C SER A 85 -10.25 -4.17 6.09
N TYR A 86 -9.41 -4.56 7.04
CA TYR A 86 -8.00 -4.84 6.79
C TYR A 86 -7.55 -6.10 7.53
N MET A 87 -6.71 -6.93 6.89
CA MET A 87 -6.11 -8.11 7.48
C MET A 87 -4.58 -8.07 7.36
N GLY A 88 -3.90 -8.45 8.44
CA GLY A 88 -2.46 -8.58 8.52
C GLY A 88 -2.04 -9.30 9.80
N CYS A 89 -0.74 -9.39 10.06
CA CYS A 89 -0.22 -10.02 11.27
C CYS A 89 0.66 -9.06 12.06
N ILE A 90 0.43 -8.96 13.35
CA ILE A 90 1.20 -8.19 14.33
C ILE A 90 1.67 -9.07 15.48
N GLY A 91 2.62 -8.60 16.29
CA GLY A 91 3.01 -9.25 17.53
C GLY A 91 2.10 -8.89 18.70
N LYS A 92 2.11 -9.72 19.74
CA LYS A 92 1.48 -9.43 21.04
C LYS A 92 2.38 -8.55 21.91
N ASP A 93 2.57 -7.32 21.48
CA ASP A 93 3.46 -6.38 22.15
C ASP A 93 2.87 -4.95 22.14
N LYS A 94 3.58 -4.02 22.77
CA LYS A 94 3.17 -2.63 22.89
C LYS A 94 2.94 -1.97 21.51
N PHE A 95 3.75 -2.31 20.50
CA PHE A 95 3.61 -1.77 19.14
C PHE A 95 2.37 -2.34 18.46
N GLY A 96 2.05 -3.63 18.70
CA GLY A 96 0.82 -4.26 18.23
C GLY A 96 -0.43 -3.58 18.81
N GLU A 97 -0.41 -3.20 20.08
CA GLU A 97 -1.52 -2.46 20.71
C GLU A 97 -1.70 -1.06 20.11
N GLU A 98 -0.61 -0.33 19.81
CA GLU A 98 -0.68 0.95 19.10
C GLU A 98 -1.25 0.77 17.69
N MET A 99 -0.81 -0.26 16.96
CA MET A 99 -1.33 -0.58 15.63
C MET A 99 -2.85 -0.86 15.64
N LYS A 100 -3.34 -1.64 16.62
CA LYS A 100 -4.79 -1.90 16.79
C LYS A 100 -5.58 -0.62 17.00
N LYS A 101 -5.07 0.26 17.84
CA LYS A 101 -5.71 1.53 18.16
C LYS A 101 -5.80 2.44 16.93
N ASP A 102 -4.69 2.59 16.20
CA ASP A 102 -4.60 3.48 15.04
C ASP A 102 -5.42 2.99 13.84
N ALA A 103 -5.55 1.68 13.70
CA ALA A 103 -6.27 1.07 12.58
C ALA A 103 -7.72 0.65 12.92
N GLN A 104 -8.20 0.95 14.13
CA GLN A 104 -9.54 0.58 14.57
C GLN A 104 -10.64 1.10 13.64
N THR A 105 -10.58 2.35 13.25
CA THR A 105 -11.57 2.97 12.36
C THR A 105 -11.57 2.39 10.95
N ALA A 106 -10.44 1.84 10.50
CA ALA A 106 -10.30 1.16 9.21
C ALA A 106 -10.74 -0.31 9.25
N GLY A 107 -11.27 -0.79 10.37
CA GLY A 107 -11.76 -2.16 10.51
C GLY A 107 -10.64 -3.20 10.44
N ALA A 108 -9.52 -2.96 11.12
CA ALA A 108 -8.40 -3.89 11.12
C ALA A 108 -8.69 -5.15 11.94
N HIS A 109 -8.45 -6.31 11.33
CA HIS A 109 -8.55 -7.65 11.91
C HIS A 109 -7.17 -8.30 11.85
N TYR A 110 -6.40 -8.17 12.92
CA TYR A 110 -5.05 -8.73 12.97
C TYR A 110 -5.04 -10.16 13.49
N TYR A 111 -4.24 -11.00 12.83
CA TYR A 111 -3.67 -12.16 13.49
C TYR A 111 -2.56 -11.68 14.43
N GLU A 112 -2.54 -12.19 15.65
CA GLU A 112 -1.52 -11.86 16.63
C GLU A 112 -0.59 -13.04 16.82
N ASP A 113 0.68 -12.86 16.47
CA ASP A 113 1.72 -13.86 16.67
C ASP A 113 2.25 -13.81 18.11
N ASP A 114 2.43 -15.00 18.72
CA ASP A 114 2.89 -15.13 20.10
C ASP A 114 4.40 -15.03 20.25
N ASN A 115 5.16 -15.20 19.17
CA ASN A 115 6.61 -15.43 19.21
C ASN A 115 7.42 -14.31 18.53
N ALA A 116 6.82 -13.62 17.57
CA ALA A 116 7.48 -12.57 16.81
C ALA A 116 6.96 -11.18 17.24
N PRO A 117 7.86 -10.19 17.47
CA PRO A 117 7.44 -8.83 17.75
C PRO A 117 6.77 -8.19 16.51
N THR A 118 5.97 -7.15 16.74
CA THR A 118 5.35 -6.37 15.67
C THR A 118 6.40 -5.86 14.68
N GLY A 119 6.10 -5.99 13.38
CA GLY A 119 6.99 -5.51 12.33
C GLY A 119 7.18 -3.98 12.39
N THR A 120 8.36 -3.53 12.01
CA THR A 120 8.73 -2.12 12.01
C THR A 120 9.32 -1.70 10.67
N CYS A 121 9.19 -0.43 10.32
CA CYS A 121 9.86 0.15 9.16
C CYS A 121 10.71 1.34 9.63
N ALA A 122 12.00 1.30 9.34
CA ALA A 122 12.86 2.46 9.53
C ALA A 122 12.65 3.43 8.36
N VAL A 123 12.19 4.63 8.68
CA VAL A 123 11.93 5.71 7.72
C VAL A 123 13.00 6.77 7.89
N CYS A 124 14.01 6.72 7.03
CA CYS A 124 15.16 7.63 7.03
C CYS A 124 14.90 8.83 6.14
N ILE A 125 14.85 10.03 6.70
CA ILE A 125 14.55 11.27 5.98
C ILE A 125 15.86 12.01 5.71
N VAL A 126 16.16 12.28 4.44
CA VAL A 126 17.28 13.12 4.02
C VAL A 126 16.78 14.14 3.01
N GLY A 127 16.84 15.44 3.34
CA GLY A 127 16.42 16.50 2.43
C GLY A 127 14.95 16.42 1.98
N GLY A 128 14.07 15.80 2.79
CA GLY A 128 12.66 15.57 2.45
C GLY A 128 12.39 14.26 1.70
N GLU A 129 13.43 13.59 1.19
CA GLU A 129 13.32 12.27 0.56
C GLU A 129 13.37 11.17 1.61
N ARG A 130 12.68 10.06 1.32
CA ARG A 130 12.52 8.91 2.21
C ARG A 130 13.23 7.67 1.69
N SER A 131 13.98 7.04 2.59
CA SER A 131 14.50 5.69 2.37
C SER A 131 13.90 4.77 3.42
N LEU A 132 13.39 3.62 2.99
CA LEU A 132 12.60 2.71 3.82
C LEU A 132 13.33 1.39 3.98
N VAL A 133 13.44 0.91 5.21
CA VAL A 133 13.95 -0.43 5.50
C VAL A 133 12.94 -1.16 6.37
N ALA A 134 12.27 -2.17 5.80
CA ALA A 134 11.20 -2.90 6.46
C ALA A 134 11.69 -4.17 7.13
N ASN A 135 11.56 -4.23 8.46
CA ASN A 135 11.71 -5.46 9.23
C ASN A 135 10.33 -6.07 9.48
N LEU A 136 9.99 -7.09 8.71
CA LEU A 136 8.64 -7.67 8.71
C LEU A 136 8.25 -8.36 10.01
N SER A 137 9.19 -9.07 10.65
CA SER A 137 8.97 -9.75 11.92
C SER A 137 7.61 -10.48 11.97
N ALA A 138 6.68 -10.12 12.88
CA ALA A 138 5.34 -10.74 12.94
C ALA A 138 4.55 -10.62 11.63
N ALA A 139 4.71 -9.54 10.87
CA ALA A 139 4.05 -9.42 9.57
C ALA A 139 4.39 -10.59 8.63
N ASN A 140 5.61 -11.14 8.73
CA ASN A 140 6.04 -12.32 7.97
C ASN A 140 5.43 -13.65 8.47
N CYS A 141 4.68 -13.63 9.56
CA CYS A 141 4.03 -14.82 10.13
C CYS A 141 2.61 -15.05 9.61
N TYR A 142 2.08 -14.16 8.77
CA TYR A 142 0.75 -14.37 8.15
C TYR A 142 0.75 -15.61 7.26
N ARG A 143 -0.29 -16.44 7.37
CA ARG A 143 -0.44 -17.70 6.61
C ARG A 143 -1.87 -17.83 6.08
N SER A 144 -2.03 -18.63 5.03
CA SER A 144 -3.35 -18.87 4.42
C SER A 144 -4.35 -19.52 5.38
N GLU A 145 -3.87 -20.22 6.42
CA GLU A 145 -4.71 -20.78 7.48
C GLU A 145 -5.42 -19.71 8.29
N HIS A 146 -4.80 -18.53 8.49
CA HIS A 146 -5.43 -17.39 9.15
C HIS A 146 -6.57 -16.85 8.29
N LEU A 147 -6.35 -16.74 6.98
CA LEU A 147 -7.35 -16.29 6.03
C LEU A 147 -8.56 -17.24 5.97
N LYS A 148 -8.33 -18.57 6.05
CA LYS A 148 -9.37 -19.61 5.95
C LYS A 148 -10.25 -19.73 7.20
N ARG A 149 -9.93 -19.05 8.30
CA ARG A 149 -10.81 -18.98 9.47
C ARG A 149 -12.13 -18.32 9.08
N THR A 150 -13.24 -18.84 9.56
CA THR A 150 -14.59 -18.40 9.19
C THR A 150 -14.77 -16.90 9.33
N GLU A 151 -14.30 -16.33 10.45
CA GLU A 151 -14.41 -14.90 10.74
C GLU A 151 -13.65 -14.03 9.71
N ASN A 152 -12.49 -14.48 9.25
CA ASN A 152 -11.68 -13.77 8.26
C ASN A 152 -12.23 -13.97 6.83
N TRP A 153 -12.61 -15.20 6.51
CA TRP A 153 -13.16 -15.49 5.18
C TRP A 153 -14.48 -14.75 4.94
N THR A 154 -15.29 -14.55 5.96
CA THR A 154 -16.51 -13.73 5.90
C THR A 154 -16.22 -12.31 5.44
N LEU A 155 -15.04 -11.71 5.79
CA LEU A 155 -14.64 -10.40 5.29
C LEU A 155 -14.36 -10.44 3.78
N VAL A 156 -13.75 -11.52 3.29
CA VAL A 156 -13.51 -11.72 1.84
C VAL A 156 -14.84 -11.87 1.09
N GLU A 157 -15.77 -12.64 1.64
CA GLU A 157 -17.10 -12.84 1.05
C GLU A 157 -17.93 -11.55 1.01
N LYS A 158 -17.80 -10.71 2.03
CA LYS A 158 -18.52 -9.45 2.15
C LYS A 158 -18.00 -8.37 1.21
N ALA A 159 -16.68 -8.31 1.00
CA ALA A 159 -16.04 -7.30 0.17
C ALA A 159 -16.47 -7.43 -1.31
N LYS A 160 -16.73 -6.30 -1.95
CA LYS A 160 -16.88 -6.19 -3.42
C LYS A 160 -15.57 -5.80 -4.08
N TYR A 161 -14.72 -5.09 -3.35
CA TYR A 161 -13.43 -4.56 -3.79
C TYR A 161 -12.34 -5.06 -2.85
N ILE A 162 -11.28 -5.62 -3.42
CA ILE A 162 -10.16 -6.19 -2.65
C ILE A 162 -8.86 -5.59 -3.18
N TYR A 163 -8.09 -4.97 -2.29
CA TYR A 163 -6.82 -4.34 -2.63
C TYR A 163 -5.66 -4.93 -1.84
N ILE A 164 -4.59 -5.29 -2.53
CA ILE A 164 -3.37 -5.86 -1.94
C ILE A 164 -2.15 -5.20 -2.58
N ALA A 165 -1.28 -4.58 -1.79
CA ALA A 165 0.01 -4.11 -2.28
C ALA A 165 0.95 -5.28 -2.59
N GLY A 166 1.81 -5.13 -3.59
CA GLY A 166 2.75 -6.16 -4.02
C GLY A 166 3.72 -6.60 -2.93
N PHE A 167 3.96 -5.76 -1.91
CA PHE A 167 4.77 -6.16 -0.76
C PHE A 167 4.26 -7.42 -0.06
N PHE A 168 2.97 -7.72 -0.11
CA PHE A 168 2.42 -8.93 0.51
C PHE A 168 2.78 -10.23 -0.24
N LEU A 169 3.25 -10.13 -1.49
CA LEU A 169 3.82 -11.26 -2.24
C LEU A 169 5.04 -11.87 -1.55
N THR A 170 5.77 -11.07 -0.75
CA THR A 170 6.95 -11.56 0.01
C THR A 170 6.57 -12.42 1.20
N VAL A 171 5.31 -12.37 1.64
CA VAL A 171 4.83 -13.00 2.88
C VAL A 171 3.88 -14.17 2.59
N SER A 172 2.80 -13.91 1.89
CA SER A 172 1.73 -14.90 1.71
C SER A 172 1.14 -14.87 0.29
N PRO A 173 1.92 -15.27 -0.73
CA PRO A 173 1.43 -15.36 -2.10
C PRO A 173 0.23 -16.32 -2.22
N ASP A 174 0.16 -17.37 -1.39
CA ASP A 174 -0.96 -18.30 -1.37
C ASP A 174 -2.26 -17.64 -0.91
N SER A 175 -2.20 -16.74 0.07
CA SER A 175 -3.37 -15.97 0.50
C SER A 175 -3.84 -15.02 -0.60
N ILE A 176 -2.91 -14.38 -1.30
CA ILE A 176 -3.22 -13.53 -2.46
C ILE A 176 -3.93 -14.34 -3.53
N GLN A 177 -3.41 -15.52 -3.86
CA GLN A 177 -3.97 -16.40 -4.89
C GLN A 177 -5.41 -16.82 -4.53
N LEU A 178 -5.64 -17.28 -3.29
CA LEU A 178 -6.97 -17.69 -2.83
C LEU A 178 -8.00 -16.56 -2.97
N VAL A 179 -7.64 -15.35 -2.57
CA VAL A 179 -8.53 -14.18 -2.64
C VAL A 179 -8.75 -13.74 -4.08
N ALA A 180 -7.70 -13.76 -4.92
CA ALA A 180 -7.77 -13.40 -6.32
C ALA A 180 -8.67 -14.35 -7.12
N GLU A 181 -8.54 -15.66 -6.90
CA GLU A 181 -9.39 -16.70 -7.51
C GLU A 181 -10.85 -16.54 -7.06
N HIS A 182 -11.08 -16.31 -5.77
CA HIS A 182 -12.43 -16.06 -5.24
C HIS A 182 -13.05 -14.81 -5.87
N ALA A 183 -12.30 -13.73 -5.97
CA ALA A 183 -12.76 -12.49 -6.58
C ALA A 183 -13.19 -12.71 -8.04
N ALA A 184 -12.37 -13.40 -8.83
CA ALA A 184 -12.72 -13.74 -10.22
C ALA A 184 -13.94 -14.65 -10.32
N ALA A 185 -14.06 -15.65 -9.46
CA ALA A 185 -15.17 -16.59 -9.45
C ALA A 185 -16.51 -15.95 -9.03
N THR A 186 -16.46 -14.89 -8.22
CA THR A 186 -17.65 -14.22 -7.66
C THR A 186 -17.90 -12.81 -8.22
N ASN A 187 -17.22 -12.47 -9.32
CA ASN A 187 -17.33 -11.17 -10.01
C ASN A 187 -17.05 -9.97 -9.10
N LYS A 188 -16.07 -10.09 -8.21
CA LYS A 188 -15.55 -9.01 -7.37
C LYS A 188 -14.36 -8.36 -8.07
N VAL A 189 -14.04 -7.13 -7.68
CA VAL A 189 -12.90 -6.37 -8.21
C VAL A 189 -11.66 -6.66 -7.38
N PHE A 190 -10.64 -7.24 -8.01
CA PHE A 190 -9.34 -7.49 -7.38
C PHE A 190 -8.29 -6.51 -7.91
N MET A 191 -7.52 -5.93 -7.01
CA MET A 191 -6.60 -4.85 -7.31
C MET A 191 -5.25 -5.06 -6.66
N MET A 192 -4.17 -4.75 -7.38
CA MET A 192 -2.79 -4.85 -6.89
C MET A 192 -2.00 -3.59 -7.18
N ASN A 193 -0.90 -3.44 -6.42
CA ASN A 193 0.13 -2.43 -6.67
C ASN A 193 1.47 -3.13 -7.00
N LEU A 194 2.26 -2.57 -7.91
CA LEU A 194 3.62 -3.05 -8.19
C LEU A 194 4.57 -2.84 -7.00
N SER A 195 4.33 -1.80 -6.22
CA SER A 195 4.88 -1.50 -4.88
C SER A 195 6.35 -1.12 -4.81
N ALA A 196 7.23 -1.85 -5.45
CA ALA A 196 8.66 -1.54 -5.47
C ALA A 196 9.36 -2.27 -6.63
N PRO A 197 10.49 -1.72 -7.15
CA PRO A 197 11.30 -2.38 -8.16
C PRO A 197 11.69 -3.81 -7.77
N PHE A 198 12.14 -4.04 -6.53
CA PHE A 198 12.58 -5.36 -6.10
C PHE A 198 11.44 -6.41 -6.10
N ILE A 199 10.18 -6.00 -5.94
CA ILE A 199 9.03 -6.91 -6.09
C ILE A 199 8.92 -7.40 -7.53
N CYS A 200 9.07 -6.49 -8.51
CA CYS A 200 9.04 -6.84 -9.93
C CYS A 200 10.22 -7.74 -10.35
N GLU A 201 11.38 -7.57 -9.69
CA GLU A 201 12.62 -8.31 -10.00
C GLU A 201 12.66 -9.68 -9.34
N PHE A 202 12.43 -9.76 -8.03
CA PHE A 202 12.69 -10.97 -7.23
C PHE A 202 11.43 -11.78 -6.90
N PHE A 203 10.23 -11.19 -6.99
CA PHE A 203 8.95 -11.86 -6.73
C PHE A 203 8.10 -11.99 -7.99
N ARG A 204 8.74 -11.99 -9.15
CA ARG A 204 8.10 -12.04 -10.45
C ARG A 204 7.14 -13.22 -10.59
N ASP A 205 7.56 -14.43 -10.20
CA ASP A 205 6.75 -15.64 -10.37
C ASP A 205 5.44 -15.57 -9.58
N ALA A 206 5.49 -15.08 -8.33
CA ALA A 206 4.31 -14.86 -7.51
C ALA A 206 3.42 -13.74 -8.09
N GLN A 207 4.03 -12.66 -8.57
CA GLN A 207 3.33 -11.57 -9.23
C GLN A 207 2.62 -12.04 -10.51
N GLU A 208 3.27 -12.84 -11.35
CA GLU A 208 2.71 -13.38 -12.60
C GLU A 208 1.52 -14.33 -12.36
N LYS A 209 1.50 -15.04 -11.23
CA LYS A 209 0.34 -15.88 -10.85
C LYS A 209 -0.88 -15.05 -10.46
N ALA A 210 -0.68 -13.93 -9.78
CA ALA A 210 -1.77 -13.06 -9.31
C ALA A 210 -2.29 -12.09 -10.39
N LEU A 211 -1.41 -11.61 -11.28
CA LEU A 211 -1.73 -10.64 -12.33
C LEU A 211 -2.94 -10.99 -13.21
N PRO A 212 -3.16 -12.24 -13.64
CA PRO A 212 -4.32 -12.59 -14.47
C PRO A 212 -5.67 -12.27 -13.81
N TYR A 213 -5.71 -12.19 -12.50
CA TYR A 213 -6.93 -11.91 -11.73
C TYR A 213 -7.15 -10.41 -11.49
N ALA A 214 -6.11 -9.58 -11.64
CA ALA A 214 -6.17 -8.17 -11.30
C ALA A 214 -6.97 -7.34 -12.33
N ASP A 215 -7.92 -6.58 -11.83
CA ASP A 215 -8.73 -5.62 -12.58
C ASP A 215 -8.10 -4.22 -12.58
N TYR A 216 -7.39 -3.87 -11.51
CA TYR A 216 -6.59 -2.65 -11.44
C TYR A 216 -5.16 -2.98 -11.03
N ILE A 217 -4.21 -2.34 -11.72
CA ILE A 217 -2.79 -2.36 -11.36
C ILE A 217 -2.35 -0.93 -11.11
N PHE A 218 -1.80 -0.67 -9.93
CA PHE A 218 -1.20 0.60 -9.55
C PHE A 218 0.33 0.48 -9.55
N GLY A 219 1.00 1.59 -9.72
CA GLY A 219 2.45 1.70 -9.58
C GLY A 219 2.94 3.10 -9.89
N ASN A 220 4.21 3.36 -9.65
CA ASN A 220 4.88 4.57 -10.10
C ASN A 220 5.69 4.30 -11.39
N GLU A 221 6.29 5.36 -11.94
CA GLU A 221 7.08 5.27 -13.19
C GLU A 221 8.29 4.34 -13.06
N THR A 222 8.94 4.31 -11.90
CA THR A 222 10.12 3.46 -11.65
C THR A 222 9.72 1.99 -11.60
N GLU A 223 8.64 1.68 -10.90
CA GLU A 223 8.07 0.33 -10.82
C GLU A 223 7.58 -0.15 -12.19
N ALA A 224 6.90 0.71 -12.96
CA ALA A 224 6.42 0.40 -14.30
C ALA A 224 7.58 0.08 -15.25
N ARG A 225 8.65 0.91 -15.25
CA ARG A 225 9.86 0.67 -16.06
C ARG A 225 10.56 -0.62 -15.65
N THR A 226 10.69 -0.89 -14.35
CA THR A 226 11.27 -2.14 -13.86
C THR A 226 10.44 -3.34 -14.28
N PHE A 227 9.11 -3.25 -14.16
CA PHE A 227 8.19 -4.28 -14.62
C PHE A 227 8.36 -4.59 -16.12
N ALA A 228 8.50 -3.56 -16.95
CA ALA A 228 8.75 -3.70 -18.37
C ALA A 228 10.11 -4.34 -18.65
N LYS A 229 11.18 -3.86 -18.00
CA LYS A 229 12.56 -4.33 -18.16
C LYS A 229 12.69 -5.83 -17.86
N VAL A 230 12.15 -6.31 -16.75
CA VAL A 230 12.26 -7.73 -16.37
C VAL A 230 11.46 -8.66 -17.31
N ARG A 231 10.56 -8.11 -18.11
CA ARG A 231 9.79 -8.83 -19.14
C ARG A 231 10.36 -8.67 -20.55
N GLY A 232 11.50 -7.97 -20.68
CA GLY A 232 12.15 -7.75 -21.98
C GLY A 232 11.36 -6.79 -22.89
N TRP A 233 10.56 -5.90 -22.33
CA TRP A 233 9.88 -4.86 -23.11
C TRP A 233 10.86 -3.72 -23.39
N GLU A 234 11.08 -3.45 -24.67
CA GLU A 234 12.03 -2.42 -25.13
C GLU A 234 11.39 -1.02 -25.13
N THR A 235 10.84 -0.60 -23.98
CA THR A 235 10.24 0.72 -23.82
C THR A 235 10.40 1.23 -22.40
N GLU A 236 10.65 2.53 -22.25
CA GLU A 236 10.64 3.25 -20.97
C GLU A 236 9.48 4.25 -20.88
N ASN A 237 8.66 4.33 -21.91
CA ASN A 237 7.48 5.19 -21.94
C ASN A 237 6.40 4.61 -21.03
N THR A 238 6.05 5.35 -19.98
CA THR A 238 5.11 4.90 -18.95
C THR A 238 3.69 4.66 -19.48
N GLU A 239 3.24 5.44 -20.47
CA GLU A 239 1.93 5.25 -21.10
C GLU A 239 1.89 3.94 -21.90
N GLU A 240 2.94 3.66 -22.68
CA GLU A 240 3.05 2.42 -23.44
C GLU A 240 3.13 1.21 -22.50
N ILE A 241 3.90 1.31 -21.41
CA ILE A 241 4.00 0.26 -20.40
C ILE A 241 2.63 0.02 -19.75
N ALA A 242 1.93 1.06 -19.34
CA ALA A 242 0.60 0.95 -18.72
C ALA A 242 -0.39 0.27 -19.68
N LEU A 243 -0.37 0.63 -20.96
CA LEU A 243 -1.20 0.00 -21.98
C LEU A 243 -0.86 -1.50 -22.13
N LYS A 244 0.42 -1.86 -22.22
CA LYS A 244 0.87 -3.25 -22.30
C LYS A 244 0.44 -4.06 -21.06
N ILE A 245 0.57 -3.50 -19.84
CA ILE A 245 0.08 -4.16 -18.61
C ILE A 245 -1.43 -4.40 -18.70
N SER A 246 -2.19 -3.40 -19.16
CA SER A 246 -3.65 -3.52 -19.29
C SER A 246 -4.08 -4.61 -20.28
N GLN A 247 -3.24 -4.90 -21.28
CA GLN A 247 -3.47 -5.91 -22.32
C GLN A 247 -3.01 -7.32 -21.94
N LEU A 248 -2.31 -7.50 -20.81
CA LEU A 248 -1.90 -8.83 -20.37
C LEU A 248 -3.11 -9.75 -20.15
N PRO A 249 -2.97 -11.07 -20.36
CA PRO A 249 -4.06 -12.02 -20.18
C PRO A 249 -4.78 -11.89 -18.84
N LYS A 250 -6.09 -12.12 -18.85
CA LYS A 250 -6.93 -12.13 -17.65
C LYS A 250 -7.57 -13.50 -17.46
N ALA A 251 -7.69 -13.92 -16.19
CA ALA A 251 -8.37 -15.14 -15.80
C ALA A 251 -9.91 -15.01 -15.89
N SER A 252 -10.45 -13.78 -15.80
CA SER A 252 -11.87 -13.48 -15.92
C SER A 252 -12.09 -12.39 -16.98
N GLY A 253 -13.09 -12.53 -17.81
CA GLY A 253 -13.53 -11.54 -18.82
C GLY A 253 -14.52 -10.51 -18.29
N ALA A 254 -14.92 -10.56 -17.02
CA ALA A 254 -15.97 -9.72 -16.45
C ALA A 254 -15.59 -8.23 -16.44
N HIS A 255 -14.32 -7.93 -16.14
CA HIS A 255 -13.78 -6.57 -16.08
C HIS A 255 -12.57 -6.39 -17.01
N LYS A 256 -12.44 -5.22 -17.62
CA LYS A 256 -11.21 -4.83 -18.31
C LYS A 256 -10.17 -4.38 -17.29
N ARG A 257 -8.90 -4.76 -17.50
CA ARG A 257 -7.81 -4.25 -16.62
C ARG A 257 -7.53 -2.80 -16.90
N ILE A 258 -7.42 -2.02 -15.84
CA ILE A 258 -6.99 -0.62 -15.85
C ILE A 258 -5.66 -0.53 -15.13
N THR A 259 -4.68 0.12 -15.75
CA THR A 259 -3.37 0.38 -15.13
C THR A 259 -3.23 1.87 -14.86
N VAL A 260 -2.90 2.20 -13.62
CA VAL A 260 -2.73 3.56 -13.13
C VAL A 260 -1.28 3.75 -12.71
N VAL A 261 -0.54 4.58 -13.44
CA VAL A 261 0.87 4.88 -13.16
C VAL A 261 1.02 6.33 -12.72
N THR A 262 1.51 6.52 -11.49
CA THR A 262 1.87 7.85 -10.97
C THR A 262 3.26 8.26 -11.44
N GLN A 263 3.51 9.58 -11.59
CA GLN A 263 4.76 10.13 -12.07
C GLN A 263 5.25 11.29 -11.20
N GLY A 264 5.21 11.12 -9.89
CA GLY A 264 5.61 12.15 -8.94
C GLY A 264 4.80 13.45 -9.10
N CYS A 265 5.48 14.54 -9.42
CA CYS A 265 4.84 15.85 -9.68
C CYS A 265 4.31 16.01 -11.10
N ASP A 266 4.59 15.06 -12.01
CA ASP A 266 4.11 15.10 -13.39
C ASP A 266 2.67 14.59 -13.47
N PRO A 267 1.87 15.05 -14.45
CA PRO A 267 0.48 14.63 -14.59
C PRO A 267 0.32 13.11 -14.72
N VAL A 268 -0.68 12.56 -14.05
CA VAL A 268 -1.15 11.20 -14.30
C VAL A 268 -1.93 11.24 -15.62
N LYS A 269 -1.23 11.05 -16.72
CA LYS A 269 -1.73 11.15 -18.10
C LYS A 269 -2.42 12.50 -18.38
N THR A 270 -3.76 12.57 -18.32
CA THR A 270 -4.56 13.77 -18.62
C THR A 270 -4.99 14.53 -17.37
N PHE A 271 -4.62 14.06 -16.18
CA PHE A 271 -5.03 14.66 -14.92
C PHE A 271 -3.89 15.48 -14.31
N PRO A 272 -4.02 16.79 -14.17
CA PRO A 272 -3.01 17.62 -13.55
C PRO A 272 -2.89 17.26 -12.05
N VAL A 273 -1.65 17.16 -11.59
CA VAL A 273 -1.36 17.03 -10.17
C VAL A 273 -1.56 18.40 -9.49
N ILE A 274 -2.02 18.39 -8.24
CA ILE A 274 -2.10 19.60 -7.43
C ILE A 274 -0.65 20.02 -7.08
N VAL A 275 -0.16 21.06 -7.73
CA VAL A 275 1.20 21.56 -7.49
C VAL A 275 1.30 22.15 -6.09
N LEU A 276 2.20 21.61 -5.29
CA LEU A 276 2.48 22.06 -3.93
C LEU A 276 3.76 22.91 -3.90
N PRO A 277 3.76 24.10 -3.28
CA PRO A 277 5.00 24.82 -3.01
C PRO A 277 5.97 24.00 -2.18
N LYS A 278 7.27 24.03 -2.51
CA LYS A 278 8.29 23.19 -1.85
C LYS A 278 8.32 23.34 -0.33
N GLU A 279 8.07 24.54 0.17
CA GLU A 279 8.02 24.86 1.61
C GLU A 279 6.87 24.19 2.36
N LYS A 280 5.87 23.69 1.66
CA LYS A 280 4.74 22.94 2.23
C LYS A 280 4.93 21.43 2.17
N LEU A 281 5.94 20.96 1.44
CA LEU A 281 6.29 19.56 1.38
C LEU A 281 6.99 19.15 2.69
N VAL A 282 6.34 18.29 3.46
CA VAL A 282 6.88 17.78 4.73
C VAL A 282 7.45 16.40 4.53
N ASP A 283 6.70 15.51 3.88
CA ASP A 283 7.01 14.09 3.85
C ASP A 283 6.37 13.41 2.62
N THR A 284 7.20 12.77 1.79
CA THR A 284 6.68 12.01 0.64
C THR A 284 6.30 10.56 0.98
N ASN A 285 6.56 10.10 2.22
CA ASN A 285 6.17 8.76 2.66
C ASN A 285 4.64 8.60 2.65
N GLY A 286 4.18 7.50 2.11
CA GLY A 286 2.74 7.23 2.02
C GLY A 286 2.00 8.00 0.92
N ALA A 287 2.67 8.83 0.12
CA ALA A 287 2.03 9.55 -0.99
C ALA A 287 1.35 8.61 -1.98
N GLY A 288 2.04 7.55 -2.38
CA GLY A 288 1.49 6.51 -3.27
C GLY A 288 0.34 5.74 -2.62
N ASP A 289 0.46 5.41 -1.34
CA ASP A 289 -0.60 4.73 -0.59
C ASP A 289 -1.84 5.60 -0.46
N ALA A 290 -1.65 6.89 -0.20
CA ALA A 290 -2.72 7.87 -0.11
C ALA A 290 -3.40 8.11 -1.46
N PHE A 291 -2.63 8.13 -2.55
CA PHE A 291 -3.17 8.17 -3.89
C PHE A 291 -4.12 7.00 -4.14
N VAL A 292 -3.66 5.77 -3.84
CA VAL A 292 -4.51 4.58 -3.97
C VAL A 292 -5.72 4.67 -3.05
N GLY A 293 -5.55 5.04 -1.77
CA GLY A 293 -6.66 5.19 -0.82
C GLY A 293 -7.72 6.18 -1.30
N GLY A 294 -7.31 7.33 -1.79
CA GLY A 294 -8.20 8.32 -2.41
C GLY A 294 -8.94 7.77 -3.62
N PHE A 295 -8.22 7.06 -4.51
CA PHE A 295 -8.81 6.39 -5.67
C PHE A 295 -9.89 5.38 -5.25
N LEU A 296 -9.55 4.48 -4.33
CA LEU A 296 -10.44 3.42 -3.84
C LEU A 296 -11.70 4.00 -3.20
N SER A 297 -11.61 5.13 -2.50
CA SER A 297 -12.75 5.77 -1.84
C SER A 297 -13.86 6.17 -2.82
N GLN A 298 -13.51 6.55 -4.04
CA GLN A 298 -14.46 6.91 -5.08
C GLN A 298 -14.87 5.68 -5.91
N LEU A 299 -13.94 4.75 -6.14
CA LEU A 299 -14.21 3.53 -6.88
C LEU A 299 -15.32 2.69 -6.21
N VAL A 300 -15.27 2.53 -4.88
CA VAL A 300 -16.29 1.76 -4.14
C VAL A 300 -17.68 2.44 -4.16
N GLN A 301 -17.72 3.71 -4.49
CA GLN A 301 -18.95 4.47 -4.72
C GLN A 301 -19.38 4.46 -6.21
N GLU A 302 -18.70 3.65 -7.04
CA GLU A 302 -18.98 3.52 -8.48
C GLU A 302 -18.85 4.84 -9.25
N LYS A 303 -17.98 5.74 -8.78
CA LYS A 303 -17.68 7.01 -9.43
C LYS A 303 -16.84 6.79 -10.69
N SER A 304 -16.81 7.79 -11.56
CA SER A 304 -15.98 7.78 -12.77
C SER A 304 -14.49 7.70 -12.43
N ILE A 305 -13.68 7.20 -13.37
CA ILE A 305 -12.20 7.14 -13.21
C ILE A 305 -11.65 8.55 -12.97
N ASP A 306 -12.21 9.58 -13.60
CA ASP A 306 -11.82 10.97 -13.43
C ASP A 306 -12.00 11.43 -11.98
N GLU A 307 -13.13 11.10 -11.36
CA GLU A 307 -13.40 11.39 -9.95
C GLU A 307 -12.47 10.58 -9.03
N CYS A 308 -12.20 9.31 -9.36
CA CYS A 308 -11.24 8.49 -8.61
C CYS A 308 -9.84 9.11 -8.63
N VAL A 309 -9.35 9.54 -9.79
CA VAL A 309 -8.02 10.17 -9.91
C VAL A 309 -7.98 11.54 -9.20
N ARG A 310 -9.02 12.35 -9.30
CA ARG A 310 -9.11 13.62 -8.55
C ARG A 310 -9.00 13.41 -7.04
N ALA A 311 -9.75 12.44 -6.51
CA ALA A 311 -9.70 12.09 -5.09
C ALA A 311 -8.33 11.54 -4.69
N ALA A 312 -7.71 10.74 -5.56
CA ALA A 312 -6.37 10.20 -5.38
C ALA A 312 -5.31 11.33 -5.28
N CYS A 313 -5.34 12.29 -6.20
CA CYS A 313 -4.44 13.45 -6.18
C CYS A 313 -4.67 14.32 -4.93
N TYR A 314 -5.92 14.52 -4.54
CA TYR A 314 -6.26 15.25 -3.32
C TYR A 314 -5.70 14.55 -2.07
N ALA A 315 -5.96 13.27 -1.92
CA ALA A 315 -5.49 12.50 -0.75
C ALA A 315 -3.95 12.51 -0.66
N ALA A 316 -3.24 12.26 -1.77
CA ALA A 316 -1.79 12.35 -1.82
C ALA A 316 -1.29 13.74 -1.42
N ASN A 317 -1.92 14.81 -1.93
CA ASN A 317 -1.57 16.20 -1.61
C ASN A 317 -1.73 16.50 -0.12
N VAL A 318 -2.79 16.01 0.54
CA VAL A 318 -3.00 16.18 1.99
C VAL A 318 -1.91 15.47 2.79
N ILE A 319 -1.56 14.24 2.41
CA ILE A 319 -0.59 13.43 3.16
C ILE A 319 0.82 14.03 3.06
N ILE A 320 1.29 14.45 1.89
CA ILE A 320 2.66 14.96 1.73
C ILE A 320 2.92 16.29 2.46
N GLN A 321 1.91 16.95 2.99
CA GLN A 321 2.02 18.12 3.85
C GLN A 321 2.13 17.78 5.34
N ARG A 322 2.23 16.49 5.69
CA ARG A 322 2.26 15.98 7.06
C ARG A 322 3.38 14.97 7.24
N SER A 323 3.71 14.65 8.48
CA SER A 323 4.64 13.57 8.78
C SER A 323 3.93 12.23 8.73
N GLY A 324 4.47 11.28 7.98
CA GLY A 324 3.90 9.96 7.77
C GLY A 324 2.50 9.98 7.12
N CYS A 325 1.85 8.82 7.10
CA CYS A 325 0.50 8.71 6.55
C CYS A 325 -0.56 9.17 7.57
N THR A 326 -0.61 10.50 7.80
CA THR A 326 -1.56 11.14 8.72
C THR A 326 -2.45 12.14 7.99
N TYR A 327 -3.66 12.39 8.50
CA TYR A 327 -4.69 13.21 7.85
C TYR A 327 -5.54 13.94 8.89
N PRO A 328 -6.24 15.04 8.52
CA PRO A 328 -7.18 15.73 9.41
C PRO A 328 -8.40 14.85 9.71
N GLU A 329 -9.21 15.24 10.69
CA GLU A 329 -10.40 14.49 11.10
C GLU A 329 -11.36 14.22 9.92
N LYS A 330 -11.53 15.22 9.05
CA LYS A 330 -12.41 15.11 7.86
C LYS A 330 -11.68 15.57 6.60
N PRO A 331 -11.96 14.95 5.45
CA PRO A 331 -11.50 15.44 4.17
C PRO A 331 -12.26 16.70 3.79
N ASP A 332 -11.58 17.63 3.11
CA ASP A 332 -12.17 18.77 2.40
C ASP A 332 -12.15 18.48 0.90
N PHE A 333 -12.92 17.50 0.51
CA PHE A 333 -13.03 17.02 -0.87
C PHE A 333 -14.50 17.03 -1.30
N ASN A 334 -14.81 17.78 -2.37
CA ASN A 334 -16.14 17.94 -2.97
C ASN A 334 -16.17 17.49 -4.43
#